data_ff7855df862606bf1ed98a418e23f9b7
#
_entry.id   ff7855df862606bf1ed98a418e23f9b7
#
_cell.length_a   1.000
_cell.length_b   1.000
_cell.length_c   1.000
_cell.angle_alpha   90.00
_cell.angle_beta   90.00
_cell.angle_gamma   90.00
#
_symmetry.space_group_name_H-M   'P 1'
#
loop_
_entity.id
_entity.type
_entity.pdbx_description
1 polymer ?
#
loop_
_entity_poly.entity_id
_entity_poly.type
_entity_poly.pdbx_seq_one_letter_code
_entity_poly.pdbx_strand_id
1 'polypeptide(L)'
;PKETAIYILPNLAIADVVAPMFILAIGLTYIPSFRRRAERSGTKVAVLHFLGRYLSLIGIGMCMNGINNILNGDSKPLNYVIIALTIAVLVSGLITLILKACKAKKAGKVCGKIVQYLVILLGVLGICITTVNFIMLCLGKTDHSFGYWLVLHHIGFAGLVALPFANLKGKKGSIIRLVAGIIIVALFALFHEGNLPHDAFDSNRELIDVVADGGLSGGFAYGGMLLIYTFFADMYYESKKNYFISLGIFAVPVAALIAAVFATLPEGTTAWAGALSSFLPINKGSVSPSYVIITAFISLVAFAVYDAFNFYKSRFDPLAWYGKNPILLYIIEFAVIGGINAALGDFFKTASVLVSAIIVIVTVALLTLFAYVLN
;
A
#
# COMPACT_ATOMS: atom_id res chain seq x y z
N PRO A 1 2.89 9.57 -23.05
CA PRO A 1 1.90 8.97 -22.15
C PRO A 1 1.64 9.80 -20.88
N LYS A 2 2.39 10.90 -20.58
CA LYS A 2 2.11 11.78 -19.44
C LYS A 2 0.90 12.70 -19.65
N GLU A 3 0.40 12.82 -20.87
CA GLU A 3 -0.63 13.83 -21.25
C GLU A 3 -2.07 13.44 -20.91
N THR A 4 -2.34 12.23 -20.41
CA THR A 4 -3.70 11.75 -20.10
C THR A 4 -4.00 11.60 -18.61
N ALA A 5 -3.06 11.89 -17.70
CA ALA A 5 -3.30 11.82 -16.28
C ALA A 5 -4.06 13.06 -15.77
N ILE A 6 -5.15 12.85 -15.04
CA ILE A 6 -5.85 13.96 -14.35
C ILE A 6 -5.08 14.23 -13.05
N TYR A 7 -4.43 15.38 -12.98
CA TYR A 7 -3.65 15.81 -11.82
C TYR A 7 -4.54 16.63 -10.86
N ILE A 8 -4.46 16.31 -9.56
CA ILE A 8 -5.09 17.07 -8.47
C ILE A 8 -4.18 18.25 -8.09
N LEU A 9 -2.88 17.99 -8.06
CA LEU A 9 -1.81 18.93 -7.74
C LEU A 9 -0.61 18.64 -8.67
N PRO A 10 0.38 19.54 -8.78
CA PRO A 10 1.59 19.25 -9.51
C PRO A 10 2.19 17.90 -9.09
N ASN A 11 2.42 17.01 -10.03
CA ASN A 11 2.93 15.65 -9.86
C ASN A 11 2.07 14.70 -9.01
N LEU A 12 0.80 15.03 -8.72
CA LEU A 12 -0.14 14.17 -8.00
C LEU A 12 -1.36 13.88 -8.87
N ALA A 13 -1.42 12.69 -9.44
CA ALA A 13 -2.60 12.22 -10.16
C ALA A 13 -3.65 11.63 -9.20
N ILE A 14 -4.92 11.54 -9.65
CA ILE A 14 -5.99 10.89 -8.87
C ILE A 14 -5.61 9.43 -8.52
N ALA A 15 -4.99 8.71 -9.45
CA ALA A 15 -4.56 7.33 -9.26
C ALA A 15 -3.53 7.18 -8.12
N ASP A 16 -2.77 8.22 -7.81
CA ASP A 16 -1.74 8.19 -6.78
C ASP A 16 -2.33 8.16 -5.35
N VAL A 17 -3.60 8.54 -5.20
CA VAL A 17 -4.31 8.53 -3.91
C VAL A 17 -4.89 7.15 -3.56
N VAL A 18 -4.94 6.22 -4.51
CA VAL A 18 -5.55 4.90 -4.31
C VAL A 18 -4.85 4.10 -3.21
N ALA A 19 -3.51 4.01 -3.22
CA ALA A 19 -2.76 3.30 -2.18
C ALA A 19 -2.95 3.92 -0.79
N PRO A 20 -2.85 5.26 -0.59
CA PRO A 20 -3.25 5.92 0.65
C PRO A 20 -4.67 5.61 1.13
N MET A 21 -5.65 5.53 0.24
CA MET A 21 -7.03 5.16 0.59
C MET A 21 -7.14 3.71 1.07
N PHE A 22 -6.41 2.78 0.49
CA PHE A 22 -6.33 1.40 1.01
C PHE A 22 -5.74 1.36 2.42
N ILE A 23 -4.70 2.13 2.68
CA ILE A 23 -4.09 2.22 4.02
C ILE A 23 -5.04 2.89 5.01
N LEU A 24 -5.82 3.90 4.59
CA LEU A 24 -6.88 4.47 5.42
C LEU A 24 -7.93 3.43 5.80
N ALA A 25 -8.44 2.65 4.85
CA ALA A 25 -9.42 1.60 5.13
C ALA A 25 -8.91 0.58 6.16
N ILE A 26 -7.62 0.24 6.09
CA ILE A 26 -6.96 -0.58 7.11
C ILE A 26 -6.88 0.18 8.43
N GLY A 27 -6.45 1.43 8.43
CA GLY A 27 -6.31 2.28 9.62
C GLY A 27 -7.60 2.41 10.43
N LEU A 28 -8.73 2.57 9.74
CA LEU A 28 -10.06 2.61 10.36
C LEU A 28 -10.39 1.32 11.13
N THR A 29 -9.92 0.18 10.69
CA THR A 29 -10.27 -1.13 11.28
C THR A 29 -9.15 -1.76 12.09
N TYR A 30 -7.93 -1.25 12.01
CA TYR A 30 -6.72 -1.86 12.58
C TYR A 30 -6.82 -2.04 14.09
N ILE A 31 -6.95 -0.94 14.82
CA ILE A 31 -6.99 -0.94 16.29
C ILE A 31 -8.25 -1.64 16.83
N PRO A 32 -9.47 -1.37 16.33
CA PRO A 32 -10.65 -2.09 16.79
C PRO A 32 -10.56 -3.61 16.57
N SER A 33 -10.01 -4.05 15.43
CA SER A 33 -9.85 -5.47 15.14
C SER A 33 -8.81 -6.13 16.04
N PHE A 34 -7.68 -5.43 16.29
CA PHE A 34 -6.64 -5.91 17.21
C PHE A 34 -7.19 -6.06 18.63
N ARG A 35 -7.86 -5.03 19.16
CA ARG A 35 -8.44 -5.03 20.51
C ARG A 35 -9.45 -6.16 20.68
N ARG A 36 -10.42 -6.31 19.78
CA ARG A 36 -11.41 -7.41 19.82
C ARG A 36 -10.75 -8.78 19.86
N ARG A 37 -9.66 -8.97 19.12
CA ARG A 37 -8.94 -10.24 19.15
C ARG A 37 -8.14 -10.42 20.43
N ALA A 38 -7.48 -9.37 20.91
CA ALA A 38 -6.73 -9.41 22.17
C ALA A 38 -7.64 -9.71 23.37
N GLU A 39 -8.85 -9.18 23.39
CA GLU A 39 -9.87 -9.46 24.41
C GLU A 39 -10.38 -10.90 24.36
N ARG A 40 -10.56 -11.47 23.15
CA ARG A 40 -11.06 -12.85 22.98
C ARG A 40 -10.02 -13.94 23.21
N SER A 41 -8.77 -13.70 22.82
CA SER A 41 -7.76 -14.76 22.71
C SER A 41 -6.41 -14.38 23.38
N GLY A 42 -6.32 -13.20 23.99
CA GLY A 42 -5.11 -12.67 24.60
C GLY A 42 -4.23 -11.90 23.60
N THR A 43 -3.45 -10.98 24.13
CA THR A 43 -2.61 -10.04 23.34
C THR A 43 -1.56 -10.79 22.50
N LYS A 44 -0.91 -11.83 23.04
CA LYS A 44 0.09 -12.62 22.33
C LYS A 44 -0.50 -13.26 21.06
N VAL A 45 -1.70 -13.85 21.17
CA VAL A 45 -2.39 -14.49 20.04
C VAL A 45 -2.83 -13.44 19.03
N ALA A 46 -3.25 -12.25 19.47
CA ALA A 46 -3.59 -11.15 18.60
C ALA A 46 -2.36 -10.68 17.79
N VAL A 47 -1.22 -10.47 18.44
CA VAL A 47 0.04 -10.09 17.78
C VAL A 47 0.46 -11.13 16.74
N LEU A 48 0.49 -12.41 17.08
CA LEU A 48 0.85 -13.49 16.14
C LEU A 48 -0.10 -13.57 14.95
N HIS A 49 -1.40 -13.33 15.18
CA HIS A 49 -2.37 -13.32 14.11
C HIS A 49 -2.16 -12.15 13.15
N PHE A 50 -1.91 -10.94 13.69
CA PHE A 50 -1.66 -9.75 12.86
C PHE A 50 -0.33 -9.87 12.12
N LEU A 51 0.72 -10.38 12.78
CA LEU A 51 1.99 -10.70 12.14
C LEU A 51 1.79 -11.64 10.94
N GLY A 52 1.10 -12.77 11.15
CA GLY A 52 0.80 -13.72 10.07
C GLY A 52 -0.04 -13.11 8.95
N ARG A 53 -1.04 -12.26 9.29
CA ARG A 53 -1.87 -11.56 8.30
C ARG A 53 -1.04 -10.65 7.42
N TYR A 54 -0.19 -9.81 8.00
CA TYR A 54 0.58 -8.82 7.23
C TYR A 54 1.74 -9.45 6.47
N LEU A 55 2.39 -10.48 7.03
CA LEU A 55 3.33 -11.32 6.27
C LEU A 55 2.65 -12.01 5.09
N SER A 56 1.42 -12.47 5.26
CA SER A 56 0.66 -13.07 4.14
C SER A 56 0.35 -12.05 3.04
N LEU A 57 0.10 -10.77 3.35
CA LEU A 57 -0.08 -9.74 2.33
C LEU A 57 1.19 -9.53 1.50
N ILE A 58 2.35 -9.46 2.17
CA ILE A 58 3.66 -9.39 1.49
C ILE A 58 3.87 -10.65 0.64
N GLY A 59 3.56 -11.83 1.18
CA GLY A 59 3.67 -13.10 0.46
C GLY A 59 2.79 -13.20 -0.78
N ILE A 60 1.57 -12.66 -0.73
CA ILE A 60 0.69 -12.55 -1.91
C ILE A 60 1.32 -11.63 -2.96
N GLY A 61 1.88 -10.49 -2.56
CA GLY A 61 2.63 -9.62 -3.45
C GLY A 61 3.82 -10.34 -4.09
N MET A 62 4.57 -11.14 -3.32
CA MET A 62 5.65 -11.98 -3.84
C MET A 62 5.15 -13.04 -4.83
N CYS A 63 3.97 -13.63 -4.61
CA CYS A 63 3.35 -14.53 -5.58
C CYS A 63 3.03 -13.79 -6.91
N MET A 64 2.53 -12.57 -6.83
CA MET A 64 2.26 -11.77 -8.04
C MET A 64 3.56 -11.47 -8.80
N ASN A 65 4.64 -11.14 -8.10
CA ASN A 65 5.97 -11.01 -8.72
C ASN A 65 6.45 -12.33 -9.34
N GLY A 66 6.26 -13.45 -8.65
CA GLY A 66 6.60 -14.79 -9.18
C GLY A 66 5.86 -15.10 -10.47
N ILE A 67 4.57 -14.76 -10.56
CA ILE A 67 3.77 -14.91 -11.80
C ILE A 67 4.33 -14.01 -12.90
N ASN A 68 4.63 -12.75 -12.59
CA ASN A 68 5.20 -11.81 -13.56
C ASN A 68 6.57 -12.28 -14.08
N ASN A 69 7.42 -12.82 -13.21
CA ASN A 69 8.72 -13.38 -13.58
C ASN A 69 8.57 -14.62 -14.50
N ILE A 70 7.55 -15.46 -14.26
CA ILE A 70 7.23 -16.60 -15.16
C ILE A 70 6.86 -16.08 -16.56
N LEU A 71 5.99 -15.06 -16.60
CA LEU A 71 5.51 -14.52 -17.88
C LEU A 71 6.60 -13.80 -18.67
N ASN A 72 7.53 -13.13 -17.99
CA ASN A 72 8.61 -12.37 -18.63
C ASN A 72 9.89 -13.19 -18.89
N GLY A 73 9.93 -14.46 -18.45
CA GLY A 73 11.10 -15.33 -18.68
C GLY A 73 12.36 -14.89 -17.94
N ASP A 74 12.22 -14.23 -16.76
CA ASP A 74 13.36 -13.72 -15.99
C ASP A 74 14.18 -14.88 -15.37
N SER A 75 15.48 -14.92 -15.70
CA SER A 75 16.38 -16.05 -15.43
C SER A 75 17.32 -15.86 -14.23
N LYS A 76 17.10 -14.85 -13.37
CA LYS A 76 17.95 -14.66 -12.17
C LYS A 76 17.73 -15.80 -11.16
N PRO A 77 18.82 -16.37 -10.54
CA PRO A 77 18.70 -17.54 -9.64
C PRO A 77 17.67 -17.39 -8.52
N LEU A 78 17.58 -16.20 -7.91
CA LEU A 78 16.61 -15.95 -6.84
C LEU A 78 15.15 -15.97 -7.34
N ASN A 79 14.93 -15.56 -8.60
CA ASN A 79 13.61 -15.60 -9.20
C ASN A 79 13.10 -17.04 -9.37
N TYR A 80 13.98 -18.02 -9.61
CA TYR A 80 13.58 -19.45 -9.63
C TYR A 80 13.03 -19.90 -8.28
N VAL A 81 13.61 -19.45 -7.16
CA VAL A 81 13.08 -19.77 -5.82
C VAL A 81 11.70 -19.16 -5.62
N ILE A 82 11.52 -17.90 -5.98
CA ILE A 82 10.22 -17.21 -5.90
C ILE A 82 9.20 -17.91 -6.81
N ILE A 83 9.58 -18.26 -8.03
CA ILE A 83 8.74 -18.98 -9.00
C ILE A 83 8.33 -20.34 -8.43
N ALA A 84 9.28 -21.13 -7.93
CA ALA A 84 8.99 -22.46 -7.36
C ALA A 84 8.01 -22.38 -6.19
N LEU A 85 8.22 -21.44 -5.26
CA LEU A 85 7.31 -21.22 -4.14
C LEU A 85 5.94 -20.72 -4.59
N THR A 86 5.88 -19.85 -5.62
CA THR A 86 4.64 -19.37 -6.20
C THR A 86 3.84 -20.52 -6.82
N ILE A 87 4.49 -21.38 -7.60
CA ILE A 87 3.88 -22.60 -8.16
C ILE A 87 3.35 -23.50 -7.03
N ALA A 88 4.14 -23.71 -5.96
CA ALA A 88 3.71 -24.49 -4.81
C ALA A 88 2.47 -23.90 -4.13
N VAL A 89 2.37 -22.58 -4.00
CA VAL A 89 1.18 -21.87 -3.48
C VAL A 89 -0.03 -22.10 -4.40
N LEU A 90 0.14 -21.91 -5.71
CA LEU A 90 -0.95 -22.05 -6.68
C LEU A 90 -1.48 -23.49 -6.73
N VAL A 91 -0.58 -24.48 -6.81
CA VAL A 91 -0.96 -25.91 -6.83
C VAL A 91 -1.66 -26.33 -5.54
N SER A 92 -1.10 -25.98 -4.38
CA SER A 92 -1.72 -26.30 -3.08
C SER A 92 -3.03 -25.55 -2.86
N GLY A 93 -3.16 -24.32 -3.38
CA GLY A 93 -4.40 -23.56 -3.43
C GLY A 93 -5.48 -24.26 -4.25
N LEU A 94 -5.13 -24.71 -5.46
CA LEU A 94 -6.04 -25.46 -6.34
C LEU A 94 -6.48 -26.78 -5.68
N ILE A 95 -5.55 -27.53 -5.11
CA ILE A 95 -5.86 -28.75 -4.36
C ILE A 95 -6.83 -28.46 -3.20
N THR A 96 -6.61 -27.36 -2.48
CA THR A 96 -7.51 -26.94 -1.39
C THR A 96 -8.92 -26.67 -1.90
N LEU A 97 -9.07 -26.02 -3.05
CA LEU A 97 -10.37 -25.74 -3.67
C LEU A 97 -11.07 -27.04 -4.10
N ILE A 98 -10.33 -27.94 -4.76
CA ILE A 98 -10.86 -29.26 -5.18
C ILE A 98 -11.31 -30.07 -3.97
N LEU A 99 -10.51 -30.16 -2.91
CA LEU A 99 -10.86 -30.90 -1.68
C LEU A 99 -12.09 -30.31 -0.99
N LYS A 100 -12.24 -28.98 -1.00
CA LYS A 100 -13.47 -28.33 -0.49
C LYS A 100 -14.68 -28.66 -1.35
N ALA A 101 -14.55 -28.63 -2.68
CA ALA A 101 -15.61 -28.99 -3.61
C ALA A 101 -16.03 -30.46 -3.42
N CYS A 102 -15.09 -31.37 -3.23
CA CYS A 102 -15.31 -32.80 -2.92
C CYS A 102 -15.76 -33.05 -1.47
N LYS A 103 -16.06 -32.01 -0.68
CA LYS A 103 -16.47 -32.08 0.73
C LYS A 103 -15.48 -32.79 1.68
N ALA A 104 -14.22 -32.92 1.27
CA ALA A 104 -13.12 -33.50 2.07
C ALA A 104 -12.63 -32.51 3.14
N LYS A 105 -13.48 -32.18 4.14
CA LYS A 105 -13.28 -31.10 5.11
C LYS A 105 -11.93 -31.15 5.85
N LYS A 106 -11.49 -32.35 6.32
CA LYS A 106 -10.23 -32.50 7.07
C LYS A 106 -9.01 -32.22 6.17
N ALA A 107 -8.95 -32.87 5.00
CA ALA A 107 -7.86 -32.70 4.04
C ALA A 107 -7.80 -31.24 3.52
N GLY A 108 -8.94 -30.63 3.17
CA GLY A 108 -9.03 -29.26 2.74
C GLY A 108 -8.55 -28.25 3.82
N LYS A 109 -8.79 -28.55 5.10
CA LYS A 109 -8.28 -27.71 6.21
C LYS A 109 -6.75 -27.81 6.36
N VAL A 110 -6.19 -29.01 6.18
CA VAL A 110 -4.74 -29.22 6.23
C VAL A 110 -4.05 -28.51 5.06
N CYS A 111 -4.52 -28.75 3.83
CA CYS A 111 -3.99 -28.07 2.64
C CYS A 111 -4.10 -26.54 2.76
N GLY A 112 -5.21 -26.01 3.28
CA GLY A 112 -5.37 -24.57 3.51
C GLY A 112 -4.33 -23.98 4.48
N LYS A 113 -3.92 -24.74 5.52
CA LYS A 113 -2.82 -24.34 6.41
C LYS A 113 -1.48 -24.35 5.67
N ILE A 114 -1.24 -25.36 4.83
CA ILE A 114 0.00 -25.42 4.01
C ILE A 114 0.09 -24.17 3.12
N VAL A 115 -0.98 -23.82 2.41
CA VAL A 115 -1.03 -22.58 1.62
C VAL A 115 -0.69 -21.37 2.48
N GLN A 116 -1.31 -21.25 3.66
CA GLN A 116 -1.04 -20.13 4.56
C GLN A 116 0.43 -20.06 4.98
N TYR A 117 1.05 -21.19 5.33
CA TYR A 117 2.46 -21.20 5.72
C TYR A 117 3.40 -20.89 4.56
N LEU A 118 3.12 -21.37 3.34
CA LEU A 118 3.89 -21.05 2.14
C LEU A 118 3.81 -19.55 1.82
N VAL A 119 2.63 -18.95 1.93
CA VAL A 119 2.44 -17.51 1.70
C VAL A 119 3.17 -16.69 2.76
N ILE A 120 3.13 -17.10 4.04
CA ILE A 120 3.91 -16.44 5.10
C ILE A 120 5.42 -16.56 4.84
N LEU A 121 5.89 -17.74 4.43
CA LEU A 121 7.29 -17.96 4.07
C LEU A 121 7.75 -17.04 2.93
N LEU A 122 6.94 -16.90 1.88
CA LEU A 122 7.19 -15.94 0.81
C LEU A 122 7.21 -14.50 1.33
N GLY A 123 6.34 -14.16 2.29
CA GLY A 123 6.35 -12.84 2.92
C GLY A 123 7.63 -12.56 3.70
N VAL A 124 8.12 -13.52 4.47
CA VAL A 124 9.41 -13.43 5.17
C VAL A 124 10.56 -13.30 4.18
N LEU A 125 10.57 -14.15 3.15
CA LEU A 125 11.56 -14.11 2.08
C LEU A 125 11.57 -12.73 1.38
N GLY A 126 10.39 -12.17 1.09
CA GLY A 126 10.25 -10.84 0.51
C GLY A 126 10.89 -9.75 1.37
N ILE A 127 10.65 -9.77 2.69
CA ILE A 127 11.29 -8.82 3.61
C ILE A 127 12.81 -9.01 3.63
N CYS A 128 13.29 -10.26 3.71
CA CYS A 128 14.72 -10.55 3.72
C CYS A 128 15.41 -10.05 2.44
N ILE A 129 14.85 -10.36 1.27
CA ILE A 129 15.37 -9.93 -0.03
C ILE A 129 15.43 -8.40 -0.08
N THR A 130 14.34 -7.72 0.26
CA THR A 130 14.26 -6.27 0.19
C THR A 130 15.19 -5.60 1.20
N THR A 131 15.39 -6.20 2.38
CA THR A 131 16.35 -5.71 3.37
C THR A 131 17.79 -5.87 2.86
N VAL A 132 18.12 -7.01 2.26
CA VAL A 132 19.46 -7.23 1.65
C VAL A 132 19.69 -6.23 0.52
N ASN A 133 18.71 -6.01 -0.35
CA ASN A 133 18.80 -5.01 -1.41
C ASN A 133 19.04 -3.60 -0.86
N PHE A 134 18.31 -3.22 0.19
CA PHE A 134 18.50 -1.94 0.84
C PHE A 134 19.91 -1.79 1.43
N ILE A 135 20.43 -2.82 2.08
CA ILE A 135 21.81 -2.83 2.61
C ILE A 135 22.83 -2.73 1.47
N MET A 136 22.64 -3.48 0.38
CA MET A 136 23.55 -3.44 -0.78
C MET A 136 23.53 -2.08 -1.45
N LEU A 137 22.37 -1.44 -1.54
CA LEU A 137 22.23 -0.07 -2.00
C LEU A 137 23.02 0.91 -1.12
N CYS A 138 22.89 0.81 0.21
CA CYS A 138 23.65 1.62 1.15
C CYS A 138 25.18 1.42 1.04
N LEU A 139 25.62 0.25 0.55
CA LEU A 139 27.02 -0.07 0.29
C LEU A 139 27.51 0.29 -1.12
N GLY A 140 26.68 0.98 -1.93
CA GLY A 140 27.00 1.39 -3.29
C GLY A 140 27.08 0.24 -4.30
N LYS A 141 26.52 -0.95 -3.99
CA LYS A 141 26.50 -2.12 -4.86
C LYS A 141 25.18 -2.18 -5.62
N THR A 142 25.20 -1.79 -6.89
CA THR A 142 24.00 -1.60 -7.72
C THR A 142 23.54 -2.82 -8.51
N ASP A 143 24.42 -3.83 -8.69
CA ASP A 143 24.16 -4.97 -9.58
C ASP A 143 23.13 -5.98 -9.07
N HIS A 144 22.52 -5.74 -7.91
CA HIS A 144 21.66 -6.70 -7.21
C HIS A 144 20.25 -6.18 -6.99
N SER A 145 19.60 -5.62 -8.02
CA SER A 145 18.18 -5.29 -7.93
C SER A 145 17.33 -6.57 -7.92
N PHE A 146 16.94 -7.00 -6.73
CA PHE A 146 16.06 -8.15 -6.54
C PHE A 146 14.66 -7.69 -6.19
N GLY A 147 13.74 -7.87 -7.10
CA GLY A 147 12.33 -7.90 -6.79
C GLY A 147 11.63 -6.55 -6.83
N TYR A 148 10.44 -6.60 -7.37
CA TYR A 148 9.50 -5.50 -7.39
C TYR A 148 8.79 -5.41 -6.05
N TRP A 149 8.70 -4.20 -5.50
CA TRP A 149 7.92 -3.90 -4.32
C TRP A 149 6.59 -3.29 -4.76
N LEU A 150 5.50 -4.05 -4.63
CA LEU A 150 4.16 -3.67 -5.07
C LEU A 150 3.32 -3.12 -3.91
N VAL A 151 2.15 -2.56 -4.21
CA VAL A 151 1.21 -1.99 -3.24
C VAL A 151 0.90 -2.95 -2.08
N LEU A 152 0.73 -4.26 -2.34
CA LEU A 152 0.48 -5.25 -1.28
C LEU A 152 1.64 -5.41 -0.31
N HIS A 153 2.89 -5.26 -0.77
CA HIS A 153 4.06 -5.26 0.10
C HIS A 153 4.03 -4.06 1.03
N HIS A 154 3.74 -2.86 0.50
CA HIS A 154 3.63 -1.64 1.31
C HIS A 154 2.53 -1.76 2.35
N ILE A 155 1.35 -2.25 1.98
CA ILE A 155 0.24 -2.49 2.90
C ILE A 155 0.64 -3.49 4.00
N GLY A 156 1.26 -4.60 3.62
CA GLY A 156 1.73 -5.62 4.55
C GLY A 156 2.77 -5.06 5.51
N PHE A 157 3.78 -4.37 4.97
CA PHE A 157 4.86 -3.80 5.77
C PHE A 157 4.37 -2.66 6.68
N ALA A 158 3.50 -1.78 6.20
CA ALA A 158 2.87 -0.74 7.01
C ALA A 158 2.14 -1.33 8.22
N GLY A 159 1.43 -2.44 8.01
CA GLY A 159 0.77 -3.16 9.11
C GLY A 159 1.74 -3.75 10.13
N LEU A 160 2.93 -4.19 9.70
CA LEU A 160 4.00 -4.66 10.60
C LEU A 160 4.60 -3.49 11.39
N VAL A 161 4.88 -2.36 10.76
CA VAL A 161 5.38 -1.13 11.40
C VAL A 161 4.41 -0.62 12.46
N ALA A 162 3.10 -0.70 12.22
CA ALA A 162 2.09 -0.26 13.16
C ALA A 162 1.86 -1.25 14.32
N LEU A 163 2.28 -2.52 14.20
CA LEU A 163 1.97 -3.58 15.15
C LEU A 163 2.49 -3.34 16.58
N PRO A 164 3.70 -2.80 16.81
CA PRO A 164 4.17 -2.48 18.16
C PRO A 164 3.26 -1.49 18.91
N PHE A 165 2.57 -0.63 18.19
CA PHE A 165 1.71 0.40 18.72
C PHE A 165 0.24 -0.05 18.90
N ALA A 166 -0.11 -1.25 18.42
CA ALA A 166 -1.50 -1.73 18.36
C ALA A 166 -2.15 -1.90 19.74
N ASN A 167 -1.36 -2.23 20.76
CA ASN A 167 -1.85 -2.46 22.12
C ASN A 167 -2.00 -1.18 22.96
N LEU A 168 -1.57 -0.03 22.45
CA LEU A 168 -1.70 1.25 23.15
C LEU A 168 -3.18 1.66 23.28
N LYS A 169 -3.63 1.96 24.50
CA LYS A 169 -5.04 2.23 24.83
C LYS A 169 -5.30 3.71 25.18
N GLY A 170 -6.54 4.13 24.99
CA GLY A 170 -7.03 5.44 25.38
C GLY A 170 -6.40 6.60 24.62
N LYS A 171 -6.73 7.84 25.00
CA LYS A 171 -6.27 9.06 24.33
C LYS A 171 -4.74 9.18 24.26
N LYS A 172 -4.04 8.80 25.32
CA LYS A 172 -2.56 8.78 25.33
C LYS A 172 -2.02 7.84 24.26
N GLY A 173 -2.61 6.64 24.10
CA GLY A 173 -2.22 5.69 23.09
C GLY A 173 -2.45 6.21 21.67
N SER A 174 -3.57 6.90 21.43
CA SER A 174 -3.87 7.53 20.15
C SER A 174 -2.86 8.63 19.79
N ILE A 175 -2.52 9.49 20.76
CA ILE A 175 -1.52 10.55 20.58
C ILE A 175 -0.13 9.95 20.32
N ILE A 176 0.27 8.90 21.04
CA ILE A 176 1.57 8.22 20.81
C ILE A 176 1.63 7.68 19.38
N ARG A 177 0.54 7.09 18.87
CA ARG A 177 0.49 6.61 17.48
C ARG A 177 0.62 7.76 16.47
N LEU A 178 -0.06 8.88 16.69
CA LEU A 178 0.07 10.06 15.83
C LEU A 178 1.51 10.58 15.82
N VAL A 179 2.11 10.78 16.99
CA VAL A 179 3.48 11.28 17.13
C VAL A 179 4.48 10.30 16.50
N ALA A 180 4.34 9.00 16.78
CA ALA A 180 5.17 7.97 16.17
C ALA A 180 5.03 7.95 14.65
N GLY A 181 3.81 8.08 14.13
CA GLY A 181 3.56 8.18 12.69
C GLY A 181 4.26 9.37 12.04
N ILE A 182 4.15 10.56 12.66
CA ILE A 182 4.82 11.77 12.19
C ILE A 182 6.35 11.60 12.24
N ILE A 183 6.89 11.06 13.34
CA ILE A 183 8.34 10.83 13.49
C ILE A 183 8.83 9.85 12.41
N ILE A 184 8.12 8.75 12.16
CA ILE A 184 8.50 7.78 11.14
C ILE A 184 8.53 8.43 9.75
N VAL A 185 7.51 9.22 9.40
CA VAL A 185 7.48 9.95 8.12
C VAL A 185 8.62 10.96 8.03
N ALA A 186 8.91 11.69 9.13
CA ALA A 186 10.00 12.66 9.17
C ALA A 186 11.38 11.99 9.08
N LEU A 187 11.59 10.89 9.82
CA LEU A 187 12.85 10.12 9.74
C LEU A 187 13.05 9.53 8.34
N PHE A 188 12.00 9.00 7.74
CA PHE A 188 12.04 8.52 6.37
C PHE A 188 12.47 9.63 5.40
N ALA A 189 11.94 10.84 5.58
CA ALA A 189 12.33 12.00 4.81
C ALA A 189 13.82 12.30 4.93
N LEU A 190 14.36 12.31 6.15
CA LEU A 190 15.78 12.55 6.41
C LEU A 190 16.69 11.48 5.77
N PHE A 191 16.26 10.22 5.79
CA PHE A 191 16.96 9.12 5.13
C PHE A 191 16.91 9.23 3.60
N HIS A 192 15.79 9.71 3.07
CA HIS A 192 15.58 9.75 1.63
C HIS A 192 16.43 10.84 0.94
N GLU A 193 16.72 11.96 1.63
CA GLU A 193 17.30 13.14 1.00
C GLU A 193 18.65 13.60 1.59
N GLY A 194 19.00 13.17 2.79
CA GLY A 194 20.02 13.90 3.51
C GLY A 194 21.37 13.22 3.69
N ASN A 195 21.47 11.90 3.70
CA ASN A 195 22.65 11.25 4.27
C ASN A 195 23.11 9.95 3.61
N LEU A 196 22.50 9.51 2.55
CA LEU A 196 23.14 8.51 1.71
C LEU A 196 24.07 9.27 0.75
N PRO A 197 25.29 8.80 0.51
CA PRO A 197 26.23 9.48 -0.36
C PRO A 197 25.54 9.89 -1.66
N HIS A 198 25.56 11.17 -2.00
CA HIS A 198 24.91 11.73 -3.18
C HIS A 198 25.26 10.96 -4.46
N ASP A 199 26.50 10.46 -4.52
CA ASP A 199 27.01 9.66 -5.62
C ASP A 199 26.36 8.26 -5.72
N ALA A 200 25.97 7.65 -4.58
CA ALA A 200 25.26 6.38 -4.57
C ALA A 200 23.79 6.52 -5.01
N PHE A 201 23.19 7.71 -4.83
CA PHE A 201 21.82 8.01 -5.23
C PHE A 201 21.69 8.52 -6.66
N ASP A 202 22.62 9.33 -7.15
CA ASP A 202 22.59 9.82 -8.54
C ASP A 202 22.85 8.72 -9.56
N SER A 203 23.73 7.75 -9.26
CA SER A 203 23.91 6.54 -10.07
C SER A 203 22.75 5.53 -9.90
N ASN A 204 21.92 5.69 -8.87
CA ASN A 204 20.84 4.75 -8.49
C ASN A 204 19.43 5.33 -8.63
N ARG A 205 19.25 6.51 -9.22
CA ARG A 205 17.91 6.98 -9.61
C ARG A 205 17.17 5.94 -10.45
N GLU A 206 17.87 5.23 -11.34
CA GLU A 206 17.33 4.10 -12.09
C GLU A 206 16.86 2.95 -11.18
N LEU A 207 17.52 2.72 -10.05
CA LEU A 207 17.15 1.68 -9.08
C LEU A 207 15.94 2.06 -8.23
N ILE A 208 15.78 3.34 -7.88
CA ILE A 208 14.58 3.85 -7.20
C ILE A 208 13.39 3.84 -8.17
N ASP A 209 13.61 4.09 -9.44
CA ASP A 209 12.59 3.96 -10.50
C ASP A 209 12.19 2.50 -10.75
N VAL A 210 13.09 1.54 -10.49
CA VAL A 210 12.84 0.09 -10.58
C VAL A 210 12.11 -0.44 -9.33
N VAL A 211 12.29 0.20 -8.18
CA VAL A 211 11.60 -0.18 -6.93
C VAL A 211 10.37 0.73 -6.77
N ALA A 212 9.22 0.27 -7.28
CA ALA A 212 7.99 1.03 -7.20
C ALA A 212 7.70 1.55 -5.78
N ASP A 213 7.25 2.80 -5.70
CA ASP A 213 6.81 3.45 -4.46
C ASP A 213 7.87 3.43 -3.32
N GLY A 214 9.15 3.68 -3.64
CA GLY A 214 10.23 3.84 -2.66
C GLY A 214 10.65 2.54 -1.94
N GLY A 215 10.20 1.38 -2.38
CA GLY A 215 10.62 0.07 -1.84
C GLY A 215 10.40 -0.08 -0.34
N LEU A 216 11.36 -0.69 0.35
CA LEU A 216 11.30 -0.91 1.80
C LEU A 216 11.19 0.41 2.57
N SER A 217 11.93 1.42 2.16
CA SER A 217 11.90 2.74 2.79
C SER A 217 10.53 3.40 2.63
N GLY A 218 9.90 3.35 1.45
CA GLY A 218 8.52 3.77 1.26
C GLY A 218 7.53 3.02 2.16
N GLY A 219 7.80 1.74 2.44
CA GLY A 219 7.01 0.95 3.38
C GLY A 219 6.99 1.51 4.81
N PHE A 220 8.08 2.11 5.29
CA PHE A 220 8.09 2.84 6.57
C PHE A 220 7.22 4.09 6.50
N ALA A 221 7.29 4.87 5.43
CA ALA A 221 6.45 6.05 5.25
C ALA A 221 4.95 5.70 5.26
N TYR A 222 4.56 4.64 4.57
CA TYR A 222 3.20 4.10 4.64
C TYR A 222 2.85 3.55 6.02
N GLY A 223 3.81 3.00 6.76
CA GLY A 223 3.63 2.61 8.18
C GLY A 223 3.32 3.80 9.07
N GLY A 224 4.06 4.90 8.90
CA GLY A 224 3.78 6.17 9.56
C GLY A 224 2.40 6.73 9.19
N MET A 225 2.03 6.70 7.90
CA MET A 225 0.70 7.07 7.42
C MET A 225 -0.40 6.23 8.09
N LEU A 226 -0.21 4.91 8.20
CA LEU A 226 -1.15 4.01 8.88
C LEU A 226 -1.34 4.40 10.34
N LEU A 227 -0.27 4.72 11.06
CA LEU A 227 -0.35 5.19 12.45
C LEU A 227 -1.14 6.49 12.56
N ILE A 228 -0.92 7.45 11.67
CA ILE A 228 -1.72 8.70 11.59
C ILE A 228 -3.19 8.36 11.39
N TYR A 229 -3.53 7.47 10.46
CA TYR A 229 -4.91 7.06 10.22
C TYR A 229 -5.55 6.38 11.43
N THR A 230 -4.79 5.59 12.21
CA THR A 230 -5.34 4.98 13.44
C THR A 230 -5.69 6.01 14.50
N PHE A 231 -4.99 7.15 14.55
CA PHE A 231 -5.38 8.28 15.40
C PHE A 231 -6.72 8.88 14.96
N PHE A 232 -6.87 9.19 13.66
CA PHE A 232 -8.12 9.73 13.15
C PHE A 232 -9.30 8.74 13.28
N ALA A 233 -9.03 7.43 13.16
CA ALA A 233 -10.00 6.39 13.43
C ALA A 233 -10.50 6.42 14.90
N ASP A 234 -9.58 6.53 15.87
CA ASP A 234 -9.96 6.65 17.27
C ASP A 234 -10.79 7.92 17.52
N MET A 235 -10.41 9.07 16.92
CA MET A 235 -11.19 10.32 17.03
C MET A 235 -12.59 10.15 16.44
N TYR A 236 -12.72 9.49 15.29
CA TYR A 236 -14.00 9.19 14.68
C TYR A 236 -14.89 8.30 15.54
N TYR A 237 -14.33 7.23 16.12
CA TYR A 237 -15.07 6.30 16.99
C TYR A 237 -15.41 6.92 18.33
N GLU A 238 -14.65 7.88 18.83
CA GLU A 238 -14.99 8.63 20.03
C GLU A 238 -16.14 9.62 19.76
N SER A 239 -16.02 10.44 18.73
CA SER A 239 -17.04 11.39 18.29
C SER A 239 -16.73 11.94 16.90
N LYS A 240 -17.74 12.02 16.02
CA LYS A 240 -17.60 12.71 14.72
C LYS A 240 -17.08 14.14 14.87
N LYS A 241 -17.50 14.85 15.95
CA LYS A 241 -17.02 16.21 16.24
C LYS A 241 -15.51 16.22 16.46
N ASN A 242 -14.96 15.28 17.24
CA ASN A 242 -13.53 15.17 17.47
C ASN A 242 -12.75 14.88 16.19
N TYR A 243 -13.31 14.03 15.33
CA TYR A 243 -12.74 13.75 14.02
C TYR A 243 -12.63 15.02 13.17
N PHE A 244 -13.73 15.79 13.02
CA PHE A 244 -13.73 17.02 12.23
C PHE A 244 -12.83 18.11 12.80
N ILE A 245 -12.77 18.24 14.14
CA ILE A 245 -11.82 19.16 14.78
C ILE A 245 -10.37 18.75 14.47
N SER A 246 -10.05 17.47 14.63
CA SER A 246 -8.71 16.95 14.32
C SER A 246 -8.35 17.12 12.86
N LEU A 247 -9.30 16.91 11.95
CA LEU A 247 -9.13 17.12 10.51
C LEU A 247 -8.88 18.60 10.18
N GLY A 248 -9.61 19.52 10.83
CA GLY A 248 -9.41 20.97 10.69
C GLY A 248 -8.02 21.41 11.19
N ILE A 249 -7.57 20.86 12.32
CA ILE A 249 -6.22 21.12 12.84
C ILE A 249 -5.17 20.59 11.86
N PHE A 250 -5.37 19.39 11.29
CA PHE A 250 -4.45 18.79 10.33
C PHE A 250 -4.44 19.54 9.00
N ALA A 251 -5.55 20.18 8.62
CA ALA A 251 -5.62 21.00 7.40
C ALA A 251 -4.63 22.16 7.40
N VAL A 252 -4.29 22.72 8.57
CA VAL A 252 -3.39 23.87 8.68
C VAL A 252 -1.97 23.54 8.18
N PRO A 253 -1.26 22.53 8.72
CA PRO A 253 0.06 22.15 8.23
C PRO A 253 0.01 21.64 6.78
N VAL A 254 -1.08 21.00 6.33
CA VAL A 254 -1.25 20.56 4.94
C VAL A 254 -1.36 21.77 4.01
N ALA A 255 -2.16 22.78 4.37
CA ALA A 255 -2.25 24.01 3.57
C ALA A 255 -0.92 24.75 3.49
N ALA A 256 -0.19 24.83 4.60
CA ALA A 256 1.15 25.40 4.63
C ALA A 256 2.13 24.63 3.71
N LEU A 257 2.04 23.29 3.73
CA LEU A 257 2.85 22.43 2.88
C LEU A 257 2.49 22.60 1.39
N ILE A 258 1.21 22.66 1.05
CA ILE A 258 0.75 22.92 -0.32
C ILE A 258 1.21 24.30 -0.78
N ALA A 259 1.09 25.32 0.05
CA ALA A 259 1.59 26.67 -0.27
C ALA A 259 3.10 26.66 -0.51
N ALA A 260 3.86 25.92 0.29
CA ALA A 260 5.31 25.77 0.11
C ALA A 260 5.67 25.02 -1.19
N VAL A 261 4.88 24.02 -1.60
CA VAL A 261 5.06 23.30 -2.89
C VAL A 261 4.87 24.24 -4.09
N PHE A 262 3.95 25.21 -3.97
CA PHE A 262 3.71 26.20 -5.03
C PHE A 262 4.63 27.43 -4.95
N ALA A 263 5.22 27.69 -3.78
CA ALA A 263 6.18 28.78 -3.65
C ALA A 263 7.50 28.37 -4.32
N THR A 264 7.75 28.86 -5.52
CA THR A 264 9.09 28.76 -6.14
C THR A 264 10.08 29.49 -5.24
N LEU A 265 10.94 28.77 -4.56
CA LEU A 265 12.01 29.35 -3.79
C LEU A 265 13.00 30.01 -4.76
N PRO A 266 13.42 31.28 -4.55
CA PRO A 266 14.32 31.97 -5.44
C PRO A 266 15.67 31.23 -5.54
N GLU A 267 16.24 31.15 -6.73
CA GLU A 267 17.59 30.64 -6.93
C GLU A 267 18.58 31.47 -6.05
N GLY A 268 19.39 30.79 -5.22
CA GLY A 268 20.38 31.42 -4.35
C GLY A 268 20.04 31.44 -2.86
N THR A 269 19.02 30.71 -2.43
CA THR A 269 18.70 30.56 -1.00
C THR A 269 19.67 29.60 -0.29
N THR A 270 19.81 29.77 1.04
CA THR A 270 20.74 29.06 1.90
C THR A 270 20.52 27.52 1.93
N ALA A 271 21.47 26.75 2.48
CA ALA A 271 21.44 25.29 2.61
C ALA A 271 20.12 24.74 3.18
N TRP A 272 19.43 25.50 4.04
CA TRP A 272 18.09 25.18 4.55
C TRP A 272 17.01 25.17 3.47
N ALA A 273 17.09 26.06 2.51
CA ALA A 273 16.14 26.12 1.40
C ALA A 273 16.41 24.98 0.40
N GLY A 274 17.66 24.57 0.23
CA GLY A 274 18.03 23.37 -0.53
C GLY A 274 17.41 22.10 0.09
N ALA A 275 17.57 21.92 1.41
CA ALA A 275 16.95 20.79 2.11
C ALA A 275 15.42 20.83 2.02
N LEU A 276 14.79 22.01 2.11
CA LEU A 276 13.35 22.18 1.98
C LEU A 276 12.87 21.94 0.54
N SER A 277 13.67 22.32 -0.47
CA SER A 277 13.33 22.13 -1.89
C SER A 277 13.28 20.65 -2.29
N SER A 278 14.03 19.78 -1.61
CA SER A 278 14.01 18.35 -1.83
C SER A 278 12.85 17.65 -1.10
N PHE A 279 12.37 18.21 0.02
CA PHE A 279 11.19 17.74 0.76
C PHE A 279 9.86 18.07 0.06
N LEU A 280 9.81 19.16 -0.70
CA LEU A 280 8.58 19.73 -1.24
C LEU A 280 8.03 19.03 -2.48
N PRO A 281 8.82 18.42 -3.40
CA PRO A 281 8.26 17.75 -4.56
C PRO A 281 7.31 16.64 -4.15
N ILE A 282 6.07 16.70 -4.62
CA ILE A 282 5.12 15.61 -4.47
C ILE A 282 5.57 14.50 -5.43
N ASN A 283 6.09 13.40 -4.88
CA ASN A 283 6.57 12.29 -5.68
C ASN A 283 6.11 10.96 -5.08
N LYS A 284 5.25 10.26 -5.82
CA LYS A 284 4.79 8.92 -5.45
C LYS A 284 5.91 7.88 -5.57
N GLY A 285 6.72 7.95 -6.63
CA GLY A 285 7.78 6.97 -6.88
C GLY A 285 8.79 6.89 -5.75
N SER A 286 9.09 8.02 -5.11
CA SER A 286 9.95 8.09 -3.93
C SER A 286 9.17 8.12 -2.61
N VAL A 287 7.84 8.15 -2.64
CA VAL A 287 6.96 8.30 -1.44
C VAL A 287 7.36 9.50 -0.59
N SER A 288 7.55 10.68 -1.22
CA SER A 288 8.02 11.87 -0.51
C SER A 288 7.13 12.23 0.69
N PRO A 289 7.64 12.92 1.73
CA PRO A 289 6.85 13.31 2.88
C PRO A 289 5.64 14.18 2.53
N SER A 290 5.81 15.10 1.56
CA SER A 290 4.71 15.89 1.02
C SER A 290 3.64 15.02 0.38
N TYR A 291 4.03 14.00 -0.40
CA TYR A 291 3.09 13.02 -0.92
C TYR A 291 2.33 12.32 0.19
N VAL A 292 3.02 11.81 1.22
CA VAL A 292 2.41 11.10 2.36
C VAL A 292 1.39 11.96 3.10
N ILE A 293 1.78 13.19 3.45
CA ILE A 293 0.94 14.10 4.26
C ILE A 293 -0.28 14.58 3.45
N ILE A 294 -0.07 15.01 2.20
CA ILE A 294 -1.14 15.53 1.35
C ILE A 294 -2.14 14.42 0.99
N THR A 295 -1.66 13.25 0.59
CA THR A 295 -2.55 12.13 0.25
C THR A 295 -3.25 11.55 1.47
N ALA A 296 -2.61 11.59 2.65
CA ALA A 296 -3.28 11.25 3.91
C ALA A 296 -4.46 12.19 4.17
N PHE A 297 -4.26 13.49 4.01
CA PHE A 297 -5.33 14.47 4.18
C PHE A 297 -6.46 14.28 3.16
N ILE A 298 -6.13 14.14 1.88
CA ILE A 298 -7.13 13.89 0.83
C ILE A 298 -7.96 12.65 1.14
N SER A 299 -7.33 11.57 1.57
CA SER A 299 -8.02 10.33 1.93
C SER A 299 -8.95 10.51 3.13
N LEU A 300 -8.52 11.25 4.16
CA LEU A 300 -9.36 11.58 5.33
C LEU A 300 -10.55 12.47 4.95
N VAL A 301 -10.36 13.45 4.06
CA VAL A 301 -11.45 14.27 3.52
C VAL A 301 -12.43 13.42 2.71
N ALA A 302 -11.93 12.53 1.85
CA ALA A 302 -12.78 11.62 1.08
C ALA A 302 -13.63 10.72 2.00
N PHE A 303 -13.06 10.23 3.10
CA PHE A 303 -13.81 9.48 4.11
C PHE A 303 -14.86 10.36 4.81
N ALA A 304 -14.54 11.62 5.15
CA ALA A 304 -15.49 12.56 5.73
C ALA A 304 -16.68 12.81 4.79
N VAL A 305 -16.41 12.99 3.51
CA VAL A 305 -17.46 13.17 2.47
C VAL A 305 -18.32 11.91 2.37
N TYR A 306 -17.71 10.72 2.30
CA TYR A 306 -18.44 9.45 2.28
C TYR A 306 -19.37 9.29 3.50
N ASP A 307 -18.88 9.62 4.69
CA ASP A 307 -19.68 9.55 5.92
C ASP A 307 -20.79 10.61 5.96
N ALA A 308 -20.51 11.85 5.52
CA ALA A 308 -21.48 12.93 5.51
C ALA A 308 -22.68 12.63 4.58
N PHE A 309 -22.43 12.06 3.42
CA PHE A 309 -23.49 11.66 2.49
C PHE A 309 -24.21 10.37 2.89
N ASN A 310 -23.77 9.69 3.96
CA ASN A 310 -24.35 8.44 4.44
C ASN A 310 -24.46 7.34 3.35
N PHE A 311 -23.52 7.26 2.45
CA PHE A 311 -23.52 6.26 1.36
C PHE A 311 -23.67 4.82 1.87
N TYR A 312 -23.17 4.53 3.07
CA TYR A 312 -23.27 3.22 3.72
C TYR A 312 -24.72 2.83 4.13
N LYS A 313 -25.67 3.77 4.10
CA LYS A 313 -27.09 3.48 4.38
C LYS A 313 -27.86 3.08 3.11
N SER A 314 -27.28 3.26 1.94
CA SER A 314 -27.90 2.86 0.69
C SER A 314 -27.93 1.33 0.56
N ARG A 315 -29.03 0.78 0.02
CA ARG A 315 -29.09 -0.63 -0.40
C ARG A 315 -28.15 -0.92 -1.57
N PHE A 316 -27.92 0.06 -2.39
CA PHE A 316 -26.94 0.02 -3.49
C PHE A 316 -25.67 0.73 -3.02
N ASP A 317 -24.77 -0.02 -2.41
CA ASP A 317 -23.48 0.48 -1.93
C ASP A 317 -22.32 -0.34 -2.56
N PRO A 318 -21.89 0.03 -3.78
CA PRO A 318 -20.77 -0.65 -4.44
C PRO A 318 -19.49 -0.64 -3.60
N LEU A 319 -19.23 0.43 -2.85
CA LEU A 319 -18.03 0.53 -2.01
C LEU A 319 -18.04 -0.52 -0.89
N ALA A 320 -19.21 -0.80 -0.30
CA ALA A 320 -19.34 -1.87 0.68
C ALA A 320 -19.11 -3.25 0.05
N TRP A 321 -19.54 -3.49 -1.19
CA TRP A 321 -19.28 -4.74 -1.90
C TRP A 321 -17.78 -4.94 -2.15
N TYR A 322 -17.08 -3.92 -2.63
CA TYR A 322 -15.62 -3.92 -2.77
C TYR A 322 -14.92 -4.14 -1.43
N GLY A 323 -15.43 -3.53 -0.34
CA GLY A 323 -14.85 -3.62 1.00
C GLY A 323 -14.94 -5.00 1.65
N LYS A 324 -15.82 -5.92 1.20
CA LYS A 324 -15.93 -7.27 1.78
C LYS A 324 -14.80 -8.20 1.38
N ASN A 325 -14.32 -8.12 0.13
CA ASN A 325 -13.28 -8.97 -0.41
C ASN A 325 -12.21 -8.16 -1.17
N PRO A 326 -11.60 -7.13 -0.57
CA PRO A 326 -10.77 -6.16 -1.29
C PRO A 326 -9.53 -6.80 -1.91
N ILE A 327 -8.89 -7.76 -1.23
CA ILE A 327 -7.70 -8.43 -1.72
C ILE A 327 -8.00 -9.29 -2.95
N LEU A 328 -9.11 -10.03 -2.92
CA LEU A 328 -9.53 -10.87 -4.05
C LEU A 328 -9.84 -10.00 -5.27
N LEU A 329 -10.55 -8.90 -5.06
CA LEU A 329 -10.87 -7.95 -6.14
C LEU A 329 -9.62 -7.30 -6.70
N TYR A 330 -8.66 -6.92 -5.86
CA TYR A 330 -7.37 -6.39 -6.30
C TYR A 330 -6.58 -7.38 -7.18
N ILE A 331 -6.54 -8.66 -6.78
CA ILE A 331 -5.87 -9.70 -7.59
C ILE A 331 -6.58 -9.90 -8.93
N ILE A 332 -7.91 -9.90 -8.94
CA ILE A 332 -8.69 -10.04 -10.17
C ILE A 332 -8.52 -8.83 -11.07
N GLU A 333 -8.58 -7.62 -10.51
CA GLU A 333 -8.30 -6.38 -11.24
C GLU A 333 -6.93 -6.42 -11.90
N PHE A 334 -5.89 -6.80 -11.16
CA PHE A 334 -4.54 -6.94 -11.68
C PHE A 334 -4.47 -7.95 -12.84
N ALA A 335 -5.13 -9.11 -12.70
CA ALA A 335 -5.17 -10.13 -13.74
C ALA A 335 -5.96 -9.65 -14.97
N VAL A 336 -7.09 -8.95 -14.76
CA VAL A 336 -7.92 -8.41 -15.85
C VAL A 336 -7.18 -7.32 -16.60
N ILE A 337 -6.59 -6.36 -15.89
CA ILE A 337 -5.80 -5.27 -16.52
C ILE A 337 -4.59 -5.85 -17.24
N GLY A 338 -3.87 -6.80 -16.62
CA GLY A 338 -2.75 -7.49 -17.27
C GLY A 338 -3.17 -8.22 -18.53
N GLY A 339 -4.30 -8.95 -18.49
CA GLY A 339 -4.87 -9.63 -19.65
C GLY A 339 -5.33 -8.66 -20.75
N ILE A 340 -5.97 -7.57 -20.40
CA ILE A 340 -6.37 -6.52 -21.34
C ILE A 340 -5.15 -5.88 -22.00
N ASN A 341 -4.11 -5.54 -21.22
CA ASN A 341 -2.87 -4.97 -21.76
C ASN A 341 -2.13 -5.95 -22.67
N ALA A 342 -2.09 -7.24 -22.33
CA ALA A 342 -1.47 -8.26 -23.17
C ALA A 342 -2.24 -8.46 -24.50
N ALA A 343 -3.58 -8.41 -24.45
CA ALA A 343 -4.41 -8.63 -25.62
C ALA A 343 -4.59 -7.39 -26.51
N LEU A 344 -4.64 -6.20 -25.91
CA LEU A 344 -5.04 -4.95 -26.55
C LEU A 344 -4.01 -3.82 -26.38
N GLY A 345 -2.79 -4.10 -25.89
CA GLY A 345 -1.79 -3.07 -25.59
C GLY A 345 -1.43 -2.21 -26.81
N ASP A 346 -1.28 -2.81 -27.98
CA ASP A 346 -1.02 -2.08 -29.22
C ASP A 346 -2.25 -1.31 -29.73
N PHE A 347 -3.44 -1.85 -29.49
CA PHE A 347 -4.70 -1.14 -29.79
C PHE A 347 -4.84 0.14 -28.95
N PHE A 348 -4.49 0.09 -27.65
CA PHE A 348 -4.54 1.27 -26.78
C PHE A 348 -3.58 2.39 -27.17
N LYS A 349 -2.46 2.06 -27.85
CA LYS A 349 -1.53 3.08 -28.37
C LYS A 349 -2.14 3.92 -29.49
N THR A 350 -3.13 3.37 -30.21
CA THR A 350 -3.79 3.99 -31.37
C THR A 350 -5.25 4.34 -31.13
N ALA A 351 -5.86 3.82 -30.06
CA ALA A 351 -7.25 4.04 -29.73
C ALA A 351 -7.53 5.49 -29.31
N SER A 352 -8.72 5.98 -29.68
CA SER A 352 -9.19 7.29 -29.22
C SER A 352 -9.46 7.26 -27.70
N VAL A 353 -9.35 8.41 -27.04
CA VAL A 353 -9.65 8.58 -25.62
C VAL A 353 -11.04 8.05 -25.26
N LEU A 354 -12.03 8.24 -26.15
CA LEU A 354 -13.39 7.74 -25.95
C LEU A 354 -13.45 6.22 -25.87
N VAL A 355 -12.76 5.52 -26.75
CA VAL A 355 -12.72 4.05 -26.77
C VAL A 355 -12.04 3.52 -25.50
N SER A 356 -10.92 4.11 -25.11
CA SER A 356 -10.22 3.76 -23.88
C SER A 356 -11.10 3.98 -22.66
N ALA A 357 -11.83 5.10 -22.59
CA ALA A 357 -12.78 5.39 -21.51
C ALA A 357 -13.92 4.35 -21.44
N ILE A 358 -14.47 3.94 -22.60
CA ILE A 358 -15.52 2.91 -22.63
C ILE A 358 -14.99 1.58 -22.08
N ILE A 359 -13.79 1.16 -22.46
CA ILE A 359 -13.19 -0.09 -21.96
C ILE A 359 -13.00 -0.02 -20.44
N VAL A 360 -12.50 1.09 -19.91
CA VAL A 360 -12.37 1.30 -18.46
C VAL A 360 -13.72 1.20 -17.77
N ILE A 361 -14.75 1.88 -18.29
CA ILE A 361 -16.11 1.84 -17.71
C ILE A 361 -16.66 0.42 -17.71
N VAL A 362 -16.52 -0.32 -18.82
CA VAL A 362 -16.95 -1.73 -18.90
C VAL A 362 -16.20 -2.59 -17.91
N THR A 363 -14.89 -2.42 -17.78
CA THR A 363 -14.06 -3.17 -16.82
C THR A 363 -14.51 -2.91 -15.39
N VAL A 364 -14.73 -1.64 -15.02
CA VAL A 364 -15.22 -1.25 -13.69
C VAL A 364 -16.62 -1.83 -13.43
N ALA A 365 -17.51 -1.79 -14.44
CA ALA A 365 -18.86 -2.37 -14.31
C ALA A 365 -18.82 -3.89 -14.09
N LEU A 366 -17.95 -4.62 -14.80
CA LEU A 366 -17.77 -6.05 -14.63
C LEU A 366 -17.17 -6.40 -13.26
N LEU A 367 -16.17 -5.65 -12.79
CA LEU A 367 -15.61 -5.82 -11.44
C LEU A 367 -16.65 -5.52 -10.36
N THR A 368 -17.50 -4.52 -10.57
CA THR A 368 -18.60 -4.18 -9.64
C THR A 368 -19.64 -5.28 -9.59
N LEU A 369 -20.03 -5.81 -10.75
CA LEU A 369 -20.94 -6.97 -10.82
C LEU A 369 -20.35 -8.20 -10.12
N PHE A 370 -19.06 -8.46 -10.32
CA PHE A 370 -18.36 -9.55 -9.65
C PHE A 370 -18.30 -9.33 -8.13
N ALA A 371 -18.02 -8.11 -7.67
CA ALA A 371 -18.08 -7.75 -6.26
C ALA A 371 -19.48 -7.97 -5.66
N TYR A 372 -20.53 -7.63 -6.41
CA TYR A 372 -21.92 -7.88 -6.02
C TYR A 372 -22.23 -9.36 -5.88
N VAL A 373 -21.80 -10.19 -6.84
CA VAL A 373 -22.04 -11.65 -6.81
C VAL A 373 -21.30 -12.33 -5.66
N LEU A 374 -20.13 -11.83 -5.28
CA LEU A 374 -19.36 -12.35 -4.13
C LEU A 374 -19.92 -11.90 -2.76
N ASN A 375 -20.86 -10.98 -2.75
CA ASN A 375 -21.41 -10.37 -1.54
C ASN A 375 -22.54 -11.20 -0.93
#